data_1c9f4210d7af41aded0775f3019acf4b
#
_entry.id   1c9f4210d7af41aded0775f3019acf4b
#
_cell.length_a   1.000
_cell.length_b   1.000
_cell.length_c   1.000
_cell.angle_alpha   90.00
_cell.angle_beta   90.00
_cell.angle_gamma   90.00
#
_symmetry.space_group_name_H-M   'P 1'
#
loop_
_entity.id
_entity.type
_entity.pdbx_description
1 polymer ?
#
loop_
_entity_poly.entity_id
_entity_poly.type
_entity_poly.pdbx_seq_one_letter_code
_entity_poly.pdbx_strand_id
1 'polypeptide(L)'
;RVWSRGKVSANEIIQHIVGIDGIEMALDRETACRVFEMPHDREADVAVVSRHDVCIGSSRDKHDLAGLKGNRLRTHGGVSEAKVPFIVNRPLNDDYKKKAAGMQLKSYQIFDFAINGTV
;
A
#
# COMPACT_ATOMS: atom_id res chain seq x y z
N ARG A 1 7.35 -4.52 -6.09
CA ARG A 1 8.50 -4.99 -5.29
C ARG A 1 9.61 -5.49 -6.19
N VAL A 2 10.85 -5.03 -5.98
CA VAL A 2 12.02 -5.41 -6.77
C VAL A 2 13.08 -6.02 -5.86
N TRP A 3 13.65 -7.16 -6.26
CA TRP A 3 14.75 -7.84 -5.58
C TRP A 3 15.98 -7.82 -6.49
N SER A 4 17.06 -7.17 -6.07
CA SER A 4 18.31 -7.02 -6.84
C SER A 4 19.14 -8.29 -6.87
N ARG A 5 18.92 -9.21 -5.95
CA ARG A 5 19.75 -10.41 -5.73
C ARG A 5 21.23 -10.07 -5.53
N GLY A 6 21.54 -8.89 -4.99
CA GLY A 6 22.89 -8.42 -4.71
C GLY A 6 23.72 -8.01 -5.93
N LYS A 7 23.13 -7.97 -7.14
CA LYS A 7 23.86 -7.60 -8.38
C LYS A 7 23.94 -6.10 -8.63
N VAL A 8 22.93 -5.37 -8.14
CA VAL A 8 22.79 -3.91 -8.33
C VAL A 8 22.34 -3.32 -7.01
N SER A 9 22.82 -2.15 -6.65
CA SER A 9 22.41 -1.47 -5.43
C SER A 9 20.96 -0.97 -5.51
N ALA A 10 20.29 -0.87 -4.37
CA ALA A 10 18.93 -0.32 -4.30
C ALA A 10 18.88 1.10 -4.87
N ASN A 11 19.90 1.92 -4.61
CA ASN A 11 19.97 3.29 -5.11
C ASN A 11 20.05 3.35 -6.64
N GLU A 12 20.84 2.52 -7.27
CA GLU A 12 20.92 2.46 -8.75
C GLU A 12 19.59 2.05 -9.36
N ILE A 13 18.90 1.07 -8.75
CA ILE A 13 17.55 0.66 -9.16
C ILE A 13 16.57 1.82 -9.03
N ILE A 14 16.56 2.52 -7.89
CA ILE A 14 15.69 3.66 -7.64
C ILE A 14 15.94 4.77 -8.67
N GLN A 15 17.20 5.16 -8.90
CA GLN A 15 17.54 6.19 -9.88
C GLN A 15 17.01 5.87 -11.28
N HIS A 16 17.05 4.60 -11.66
CA HIS A 16 16.53 4.16 -12.96
C HIS A 16 14.99 4.21 -13.01
N ILE A 17 14.33 3.78 -11.93
CA ILE A 17 12.87 3.62 -11.89
C ILE A 17 12.14 4.97 -11.76
N VAL A 18 12.65 5.91 -10.98
CA VAL A 18 11.95 7.19 -10.74
C VAL A 18 11.78 8.04 -11.99
N GLY A 19 12.58 7.79 -13.04
CA GLY A 19 12.45 8.44 -14.34
C GLY A 19 11.39 7.82 -15.26
N ILE A 20 10.80 6.68 -14.89
CA ILE A 20 9.79 6.01 -15.70
C ILE A 20 8.44 6.69 -15.53
N ASP A 21 7.80 7.04 -16.65
CA ASP A 21 6.46 7.62 -16.58
C ASP A 21 5.43 6.66 -15.97
N GLY A 22 4.58 7.19 -15.11
CA GLY A 22 3.62 6.41 -14.34
C GLY A 22 4.12 5.93 -12.97
N ILE A 23 5.38 6.14 -12.62
CA ILE A 23 5.90 5.88 -11.28
C ILE A 23 5.69 7.13 -10.41
N GLU A 24 5.10 6.94 -9.24
CA GLU A 24 4.94 7.98 -8.22
C GLU A 24 6.15 8.05 -7.30
N MET A 25 6.62 6.89 -6.84
CA MET A 25 7.80 6.79 -5.99
C MET A 25 8.47 5.42 -6.08
N ALA A 26 9.77 5.40 -5.78
CA ALA A 26 10.54 4.19 -5.52
C ALA A 26 11.34 4.40 -4.24
N LEU A 27 11.23 3.48 -3.29
CA LEU A 27 11.82 3.56 -1.96
C LEU A 27 12.69 2.34 -1.70
N ASP A 28 13.84 2.52 -1.04
CA ASP A 28 14.59 1.40 -0.49
C ASP A 28 13.80 0.68 0.61
N ARG A 29 14.24 -0.53 0.96
CA ARG A 29 13.57 -1.39 1.96
C ARG A 29 13.33 -0.68 3.28
N GLU A 30 14.35 -0.01 3.81
CA GLU A 30 14.28 0.61 5.12
C GLU A 30 13.26 1.75 5.14
N THR A 31 13.32 2.61 4.14
CA THR A 31 12.38 3.71 3.96
C THR A 31 10.95 3.20 3.72
N ALA A 32 10.77 2.18 2.88
CA ALA A 32 9.47 1.59 2.61
C ALA A 32 8.85 0.97 3.87
N CYS A 33 9.64 0.22 4.65
CA CYS A 33 9.17 -0.37 5.91
C CYS A 33 8.73 0.70 6.91
N ARG A 34 9.46 1.80 7.02
CA ARG A 34 9.11 2.91 7.89
C ARG A 34 7.86 3.66 7.43
N VAL A 35 7.77 3.95 6.12
CA VAL A 35 6.65 4.74 5.55
C VAL A 35 5.35 3.94 5.51
N PHE A 36 5.43 2.66 5.15
CA PHE A 36 4.26 1.79 4.98
C PHE A 36 4.01 0.86 6.18
N GLU A 37 4.79 0.98 7.25
CA GLU A 37 4.68 0.16 8.46
C GLU A 37 4.74 -1.34 8.14
N MET A 38 5.69 -1.73 7.28
CA MET A 38 5.84 -3.11 6.83
C MET A 38 6.97 -3.83 7.56
N PRO A 39 6.86 -5.17 7.76
CA PRO A 39 7.91 -5.95 8.39
C PRO A 39 9.14 -6.03 7.49
N HIS A 40 10.30 -5.70 8.03
CA HIS A 40 11.55 -5.59 7.30
C HIS A 40 12.01 -6.91 6.66
N ASP A 41 11.75 -8.04 7.31
CA ASP A 41 12.10 -9.39 6.86
C ASP A 41 11.28 -9.87 5.64
N ARG A 42 10.20 -9.17 5.30
CA ARG A 42 9.28 -9.53 4.21
C ARG A 42 9.25 -8.51 3.09
N GLU A 43 10.03 -7.43 3.19
CA GLU A 43 10.06 -6.40 2.15
C GLU A 43 11.21 -6.62 1.16
N ALA A 44 11.00 -6.20 -0.09
CA ALA A 44 11.97 -6.25 -1.17
C ALA A 44 13.08 -5.21 -0.99
N ASP A 45 14.11 -5.26 -1.83
CA ASP A 45 15.19 -4.29 -1.82
C ASP A 45 14.69 -2.90 -2.24
N VAL A 46 13.70 -2.85 -3.15
CA VAL A 46 13.04 -1.61 -3.58
C VAL A 46 11.53 -1.82 -3.68
N ALA A 47 10.76 -0.94 -3.03
CA ALA A 47 9.32 -0.81 -3.18
C ALA A 47 9.02 0.26 -4.23
N VAL A 48 8.16 -0.07 -5.19
CA VAL A 48 7.76 0.84 -6.28
C VAL A 48 6.26 1.05 -6.21
N VAL A 49 5.84 2.31 -6.26
CA VAL A 49 4.44 2.72 -6.25
C VAL A 49 4.13 3.47 -7.54
N SER A 50 3.05 3.10 -8.21
CA SER A 50 2.55 3.80 -9.39
C SER A 50 1.73 5.02 -9.01
N ARG A 51 1.67 5.99 -9.93
CA ARG A 51 0.71 7.09 -9.84
C ARG A 51 -0.73 6.58 -9.89
N HIS A 52 -1.64 7.41 -9.42
CA HIS A 52 -3.08 7.19 -9.59
C HIS A 52 -3.42 6.89 -11.07
N ASP A 53 -4.31 5.94 -11.28
CA ASP A 53 -4.74 5.47 -12.60
C ASP A 53 -3.66 4.75 -13.44
N VAL A 54 -2.52 4.39 -12.85
CA VAL A 54 -1.48 3.59 -13.50
C VAL A 54 -1.33 2.25 -12.79
N CYS A 55 -1.25 1.17 -13.56
CA CYS A 55 -1.03 -0.18 -13.06
C CYS A 55 0.35 -0.69 -13.46
N ILE A 56 1.12 -1.17 -12.49
CA ILE A 56 2.41 -1.83 -12.74
C ILE A 56 2.15 -3.31 -12.99
N GLY A 57 2.41 -3.76 -14.21
CA GLY A 57 2.24 -5.15 -14.63
C GLY A 57 3.52 -5.76 -15.19
N SER A 58 3.52 -7.07 -15.40
CA SER A 58 4.67 -7.80 -15.93
C SER A 58 4.84 -7.63 -17.44
N SER A 59 3.75 -7.47 -18.19
CA SER A 59 3.73 -7.16 -19.62
C SER A 59 2.34 -6.68 -20.04
N ARG A 60 2.27 -5.96 -21.16
CA ARG A 60 0.99 -5.45 -21.71
C ARG A 60 0.04 -6.59 -22.07
N ASP A 61 0.55 -7.68 -22.64
CA ASP A 61 -0.26 -8.82 -23.08
C ASP A 61 -0.94 -9.57 -21.93
N LYS A 62 -0.33 -9.54 -20.74
CA LYS A 62 -0.91 -10.16 -19.53
C LYS A 62 -1.89 -9.26 -18.79
N HIS A 63 -2.00 -8.00 -19.21
CA HIS A 63 -2.87 -7.01 -18.59
C HIS A 63 -3.74 -6.35 -19.68
N ASP A 64 -4.50 -7.19 -20.43
CA ASP A 64 -5.42 -6.71 -21.44
C ASP A 64 -6.56 -5.90 -20.79
N LEU A 65 -6.59 -4.61 -21.10
CA LEU A 65 -7.62 -3.69 -20.62
C LEU A 65 -8.82 -3.62 -21.57
N ALA A 66 -8.79 -4.28 -22.74
CA ALA A 66 -9.90 -4.25 -23.70
C ALA A 66 -11.21 -4.83 -23.12
N GLY A 67 -11.07 -5.78 -22.19
CA GLY A 67 -12.20 -6.37 -21.45
C GLY A 67 -12.95 -5.38 -20.56
N LEU A 68 -12.37 -4.22 -20.23
CA LEU A 68 -13.02 -3.20 -19.40
C LEU A 68 -14.16 -2.46 -20.12
N LYS A 69 -14.23 -2.50 -21.46
CA LYS A 69 -15.30 -1.89 -22.27
C LYS A 69 -15.66 -0.45 -21.84
N GLY A 70 -14.66 0.37 -21.56
CA GLY A 70 -14.83 1.75 -21.07
C GLY A 70 -15.06 1.90 -19.56
N ASN A 71 -15.14 0.82 -18.81
CA ASN A 71 -15.16 0.89 -17.37
C ASN A 71 -13.76 1.22 -16.80
N ARG A 72 -13.74 1.95 -15.71
CA ARG A 72 -12.51 2.33 -15.04
C ARG A 72 -11.84 1.09 -14.42
N LEU A 73 -10.55 0.93 -14.68
CA LEU A 73 -9.75 -0.08 -13.95
C LEU A 73 -9.73 0.25 -12.45
N ARG A 74 -10.03 -0.74 -11.65
CA ARG A 74 -9.89 -0.66 -10.19
C ARG A 74 -8.77 -1.59 -9.76
N THR A 75 -7.74 -1.02 -9.18
CA THR A 75 -6.58 -1.75 -8.62
C THR A 75 -6.46 -1.43 -7.14
N HIS A 76 -5.40 -1.91 -6.52
CA HIS A 76 -5.07 -1.63 -5.12
C HIS A 76 -3.56 -1.52 -4.94
N GLY A 77 -3.13 -0.94 -3.81
CA GLY A 77 -1.72 -0.84 -3.43
C GLY A 77 -1.06 0.49 -3.78
N GLY A 78 -1.82 1.47 -4.29
CA GLY A 78 -1.36 2.83 -4.47
C GLY A 78 -1.52 3.67 -3.19
N VAL A 79 -0.72 4.70 -3.01
CA VAL A 79 -0.83 5.64 -1.87
C VAL A 79 -2.16 6.39 -1.89
N SER A 80 -2.70 6.65 -3.10
CA SER A 80 -4.02 7.26 -3.28
C SER A 80 -5.17 6.41 -2.72
N GLU A 81 -4.95 5.13 -2.50
CA GLU A 81 -5.92 4.15 -2.00
C GLU A 81 -5.71 3.82 -0.51
N ALA A 82 -4.87 4.58 0.19
CA ALA A 82 -4.55 4.33 1.61
C ALA A 82 -5.73 4.54 2.56
N LYS A 83 -6.71 5.38 2.18
CA LYS A 83 -7.90 5.60 3.00
C LYS A 83 -8.94 4.54 2.70
N VAL A 84 -9.22 3.71 3.70
CA VAL A 84 -10.22 2.63 3.63
C VAL A 84 -11.25 2.78 4.74
N PRO A 85 -12.48 2.25 4.57
CA PRO A 85 -13.47 2.22 5.63
C PRO A 85 -12.98 1.40 6.84
N PHE A 86 -13.28 1.89 8.05
CA PHE A 86 -13.08 1.18 9.30
C PHE A 86 -14.45 1.03 9.98
N ILE A 87 -15.05 -0.15 9.85
CA ILE A 87 -16.45 -0.39 10.24
C ILE A 87 -16.52 -1.47 11.31
N VAL A 88 -17.18 -1.18 12.40
CA VAL A 88 -17.51 -2.12 13.47
C VAL A 88 -19.02 -2.19 13.58
N ASN A 89 -19.59 -3.39 13.65
CA ASN A 89 -21.05 -3.60 13.64
C ASN A 89 -21.72 -3.55 15.03
N ARG A 90 -20.95 -3.22 16.06
CA ARG A 90 -21.42 -3.04 17.44
C ARG A 90 -21.00 -1.68 17.98
N PRO A 91 -21.72 -1.14 18.97
CA PRO A 91 -21.28 0.08 19.64
C PRO A 91 -19.92 -0.11 20.31
N LEU A 92 -19.10 0.92 20.27
CA LEU A 92 -17.84 0.94 21.01
C LEU A 92 -18.09 1.33 22.47
N ASN A 93 -17.32 0.76 23.40
CA ASN A 93 -17.21 1.27 24.76
C ASN A 93 -16.51 2.64 24.79
N ASP A 94 -16.59 3.35 25.93
CA ASP A 94 -16.16 4.74 25.99
C ASP A 94 -14.65 4.93 25.82
N ASP A 95 -13.82 3.96 26.21
CA ASP A 95 -12.39 4.02 26.01
C ASP A 95 -12.02 3.91 24.54
N TYR A 96 -12.68 3.04 23.80
CA TYR A 96 -12.44 2.87 22.36
C TYR A 96 -13.07 3.99 21.52
N LYS A 97 -14.15 4.62 21.99
CA LYS A 97 -14.64 5.87 21.39
C LYS A 97 -13.60 6.99 21.50
N LYS A 98 -13.00 7.17 22.69
CA LYS A 98 -11.93 8.15 22.90
C LYS A 98 -10.69 7.82 22.04
N LYS A 99 -10.29 6.55 21.99
CA LYS A 99 -9.17 6.08 21.16
C LYS A 99 -9.43 6.38 19.68
N ALA A 100 -10.63 6.08 19.17
CA ALA A 100 -11.02 6.35 17.78
C ALA A 100 -11.04 7.85 17.44
N ALA A 101 -11.45 8.71 18.37
CA ALA A 101 -11.49 10.15 18.17
C ALA A 101 -10.11 10.81 18.24
N GLY A 102 -9.15 10.20 18.95
CA GLY A 102 -7.83 10.77 19.21
C GLY A 102 -6.72 10.38 18.24
N MET A 103 -6.97 9.44 17.30
CA MET A 103 -5.93 8.94 16.41
C MET A 103 -6.47 8.55 15.02
N GLN A 104 -5.59 8.56 14.02
CA GLN A 104 -5.89 7.94 12.74
C GLN A 104 -5.79 6.42 12.87
N LEU A 105 -6.92 5.73 12.73
CA LEU A 105 -6.98 4.28 12.82
C LEU A 105 -6.28 3.62 11.62
N LYS A 106 -5.63 2.48 11.89
CA LYS A 106 -5.00 1.62 10.89
C LYS A 106 -5.82 0.34 10.72
N SER A 107 -5.84 -0.21 9.52
CA SER A 107 -6.65 -1.40 9.19
C SER A 107 -6.38 -2.60 10.11
N TYR A 108 -5.15 -2.82 10.54
CA TYR A 108 -4.79 -3.93 11.42
C TYR A 108 -5.35 -3.79 12.86
N GLN A 109 -5.74 -2.58 13.28
CA GLN A 109 -6.33 -2.34 14.60
C GLN A 109 -7.78 -2.84 14.70
N ILE A 110 -8.40 -3.23 13.58
CA ILE A 110 -9.80 -3.69 13.57
C ILE A 110 -10.03 -4.87 14.51
N PHE A 111 -9.06 -5.77 14.66
CA PHE A 111 -9.16 -6.91 15.57
C PHE A 111 -9.27 -6.46 17.03
N ASP A 112 -8.41 -5.54 17.46
CA ASP A 112 -8.44 -4.98 18.81
C ASP A 112 -9.78 -4.29 19.08
N PHE A 113 -10.24 -3.48 18.14
CA PHE A 113 -11.53 -2.79 18.24
C PHE A 113 -12.73 -3.74 18.29
N ALA A 114 -12.71 -4.80 17.49
CA ALA A 114 -13.79 -5.78 17.43
C ALA A 114 -13.86 -6.65 18.70
N ILE A 115 -12.72 -7.05 19.26
CA ILE A 115 -12.64 -7.98 20.39
C ILE A 115 -12.77 -7.25 21.72
N ASN A 116 -12.04 -6.15 21.89
CA ASN A 116 -11.92 -5.46 23.17
C ASN A 116 -12.70 -4.15 23.23
N GLY A 117 -13.05 -3.59 22.07
CA GLY A 117 -13.68 -2.25 21.98
C GLY A 117 -15.19 -2.27 21.92
N THR A 118 -15.83 -3.39 21.62
CA THR A 118 -17.30 -3.47 21.50
C THR A 118 -17.98 -3.85 22.80
N VAL A 119 -19.24 -3.38 22.96
CA VAL A 119 -20.17 -3.75 24.01
C VAL A 119 -21.28 -4.63 23.49
#